data_a73bb6d13250e62522858d6977afe23c
#
_entry.id   a73bb6d13250e62522858d6977afe23c
#
_cell.length_a   1.000
_cell.length_b   1.000
_cell.length_c   1.000
_cell.angle_alpha   90.00
_cell.angle_beta   90.00
_cell.angle_gamma   90.00
#
_symmetry.space_group_name_H-M   'P 1'
#
loop_
_entity.id
_entity.type
_entity.pdbx_description
1 polymer ?
#
loop_
_entity_poly.entity_id
_entity_poly.type
_entity_poly.pdbx_seq_one_letter_code
_entity_poly.pdbx_strand_id
1 'polypeptide(L)'
;MKHLKNFKSIQSTPQINDYVICKEETYCVDDRLANFINNNIGQISEINKKDGEYPYVIKYENIPDDIFSYFSDILKNNYKYDIRCLRAMDRIEIIHFSKNKEDLETILNANKYNL
;
A
#
# COMPACT_ATOMS: atom_id res chain seq x y z
N MET A 1 11.60 -8.69 -27.03
CA MET A 1 11.22 -8.80 -26.63
C MET A 1 10.12 -8.95 -26.74
N LYS A 2 9.63 -9.15 -26.80
CA LYS A 2 8.54 -9.30 -26.95
C LYS A 2 7.73 -9.77 -25.95
N HIS A 3 7.86 -10.36 -25.18
CA HIS A 3 7.05 -10.90 -24.26
C HIS A 3 6.73 -10.11 -23.13
N LEU A 4 7.34 -9.09 -22.92
CA LEU A 4 7.14 -8.24 -21.82
C LEU A 4 5.80 -7.63 -21.81
N LYS A 5 5.24 -7.28 -22.91
CA LYS A 5 3.99 -6.64 -22.90
C LYS A 5 2.87 -7.55 -22.55
N ASN A 6 2.98 -8.78 -22.87
CA ASN A 6 1.98 -9.70 -22.48
C ASN A 6 1.90 -9.90 -21.02
N PHE A 7 3.02 -9.89 -20.36
CA PHE A 7 3.11 -9.96 -18.99
C PHE A 7 2.49 -8.82 -18.29
N LYS A 8 2.60 -7.63 -18.82
CA LYS A 8 2.00 -6.50 -18.21
C LYS A 8 0.51 -6.55 -18.23
N SER A 9 -0.05 -7.04 -19.28
CA SER A 9 -1.49 -7.05 -19.36
C SER A 9 -2.10 -8.00 -18.38
N ILE A 10 -1.39 -9.00 -17.94
CA ILE A 10 -1.88 -9.93 -16.97
C ILE A 10 -1.93 -9.32 -15.59
N GLN A 11 -1.08 -8.37 -15.33
CA GLN A 11 -0.94 -7.77 -14.01
C GLN A 11 -1.67 -6.46 -13.90
N SER A 12 -2.88 -6.39 -14.42
CA SER A 12 -3.57 -5.12 -14.43
C SER A 12 -4.23 -4.76 -13.10
N THR A 13 -4.43 -5.72 -12.22
CA THR A 13 -5.17 -5.49 -10.98
C THR A 13 -4.44 -6.08 -9.78
N PRO A 14 -4.24 -5.30 -8.74
CA PRO A 14 -3.63 -5.84 -7.52
C PRO A 14 -4.51 -6.91 -6.88
N GLN A 15 -3.88 -7.89 -6.27
CA GLN A 15 -4.56 -9.03 -5.64
C GLN A 15 -4.24 -9.07 -4.14
N ILE A 16 -5.04 -9.80 -3.41
CA ILE A 16 -4.78 -10.05 -1.99
C ILE A 16 -3.39 -10.65 -1.86
N ASN A 17 -2.65 -10.19 -0.87
CA ASN A 17 -1.28 -10.58 -0.56
C ASN A 17 -0.22 -9.97 -1.47
N ASP A 18 -0.61 -9.21 -2.49
CA ASP A 18 0.39 -8.47 -3.27
C ASP A 18 1.02 -7.41 -2.40
N TYR A 19 2.29 -7.16 -2.62
CA TYR A 19 2.99 -6.04 -2.00
C TYR A 19 2.74 -4.80 -2.83
N VAL A 20 2.71 -3.63 -2.17
CA VAL A 20 2.34 -2.39 -2.86
C VAL A 20 3.22 -1.24 -2.40
N ILE A 21 3.43 -0.29 -3.31
CA ILE A 21 3.92 1.04 -2.98
C ILE A 21 2.77 1.97 -3.28
N CYS A 22 2.37 2.75 -2.29
CA CYS A 22 1.26 3.67 -2.41
C CYS A 22 1.74 5.10 -2.31
N LYS A 23 0.91 6.03 -2.74
CA LYS A 23 1.22 7.43 -2.64
C LYS A 23 0.10 8.17 -1.94
N GLU A 24 0.45 8.95 -0.92
CA GLU A 24 -0.46 9.86 -0.24
C GLU A 24 -0.03 11.28 -0.57
N GLU A 25 -1.01 12.14 -0.74
CA GLU A 25 -0.72 13.54 -1.03
C GLU A 25 -0.60 14.31 0.28
N THR A 26 0.41 15.14 0.38
CA THR A 26 0.67 15.85 1.63
C THR A 26 -0.41 16.87 1.97
N TYR A 27 -1.13 17.37 0.98
CA TYR A 27 -2.19 18.32 1.28
C TYR A 27 -3.45 17.63 1.82
N CYS A 28 -3.49 16.30 1.78
CA CYS A 28 -4.64 15.56 2.28
C CYS A 28 -4.39 14.97 3.66
N VAL A 29 -3.12 14.76 4.01
CA VAL A 29 -2.78 14.09 5.26
C VAL A 29 -1.54 14.74 5.85
N ASP A 30 -1.23 14.36 7.08
CA ASP A 30 -0.02 14.82 7.76
C ASP A 30 1.22 14.43 6.97
N ASP A 31 2.20 15.34 6.89
CA ASP A 31 3.42 15.10 6.12
C ASP A 31 4.17 13.86 6.59
N ARG A 32 4.19 13.59 7.88
CA ARG A 32 4.89 12.42 8.40
C ARG A 32 4.22 11.14 7.93
N LEU A 33 2.90 11.14 7.88
CA LEU A 33 2.16 9.99 7.39
C LEU A 33 2.42 9.80 5.89
N ALA A 34 2.34 10.88 5.12
CA ALA A 34 2.59 10.78 3.68
C ALA A 34 3.99 10.25 3.42
N ASN A 35 4.98 10.74 4.15
CA ASN A 35 6.35 10.27 3.98
C ASN A 35 6.49 8.79 4.30
N PHE A 36 5.83 8.34 5.35
CA PHE A 36 5.89 6.93 5.70
C PHE A 36 5.28 6.07 4.61
N ILE A 37 4.08 6.41 4.17
CA ILE A 37 3.36 5.64 3.15
C ILE A 37 4.15 5.62 1.84
N ASN A 38 4.68 6.77 1.44
CA ASN A 38 5.38 6.89 0.15
C ASN A 38 6.72 6.17 0.11
N ASN A 39 7.27 5.85 1.27
CA ASN A 39 8.61 5.25 1.35
C ASN A 39 8.63 3.87 1.96
N ASN A 40 7.48 3.25 2.16
CA ASN A 40 7.43 1.91 2.73
C ASN A 40 6.52 1.01 1.92
N ILE A 41 6.81 -0.26 1.96
CA ILE A 41 6.04 -1.26 1.22
C ILE A 41 4.97 -1.81 2.14
N GLY A 42 3.72 -1.78 1.67
CA GLY A 42 2.63 -2.43 2.37
C GLY A 42 2.25 -3.72 1.67
N GLN A 43 1.26 -4.40 2.20
CA GLN A 43 0.76 -5.63 1.61
C GLN A 43 -0.76 -5.62 1.66
N ILE A 44 -1.40 -5.99 0.57
CA ILE A 44 -2.85 -6.02 0.52
C ILE A 44 -3.36 -7.14 1.42
N SER A 45 -4.09 -6.74 2.44
CA SER A 45 -4.65 -7.64 3.42
C SER A 45 -6.05 -8.07 3.03
N GLU A 46 -6.79 -7.17 2.41
CA GLU A 46 -8.18 -7.45 2.05
C GLU A 46 -8.58 -6.53 0.92
N ILE A 47 -9.51 -6.99 0.10
CA ILE A 47 -10.11 -6.16 -0.94
C ILE A 47 -11.61 -6.17 -0.70
N ASN A 48 -12.17 -5.00 -0.40
CA ASN A 48 -13.60 -4.86 -0.13
C ASN A 48 -14.26 -4.28 -1.37
N LYS A 49 -14.78 -5.14 -2.19
CA LYS A 49 -15.35 -4.71 -3.47
C LYS A 49 -16.62 -3.90 -3.33
N LYS A 50 -17.22 -3.92 -2.16
CA LYS A 50 -18.43 -3.15 -1.93
C LYS A 50 -18.15 -1.71 -1.58
N ASP A 51 -16.91 -1.40 -1.20
CA ASP A 51 -16.52 -0.05 -0.90
C ASP A 51 -16.08 0.60 -2.21
N GLY A 52 -16.81 1.59 -2.67
CA GLY A 52 -16.53 2.21 -3.94
C GLY A 52 -15.37 3.18 -3.91
N GLU A 53 -14.96 3.65 -2.74
CA GLU A 53 -13.91 4.65 -2.64
C GLU A 53 -12.56 4.10 -2.27
N TYR A 54 -12.51 3.26 -1.23
CA TYR A 54 -11.24 2.77 -0.71
C TYR A 54 -11.29 1.26 -0.52
N PRO A 55 -11.36 0.51 -1.63
CA PRO A 55 -11.59 -0.93 -1.52
C PRO A 55 -10.38 -1.73 -1.04
N TYR A 56 -9.18 -1.16 -1.13
CA TYR A 56 -7.97 -1.92 -0.78
C TYR A 56 -7.55 -1.63 0.65
N VAL A 57 -7.41 -2.68 1.46
CA VAL A 57 -6.94 -2.55 2.83
C VAL A 57 -5.50 -2.99 2.85
N ILE A 58 -4.61 -2.05 3.16
CA ILE A 58 -3.16 -2.27 3.11
C ILE A 58 -2.62 -2.37 4.52
N LYS A 59 -1.81 -3.38 4.77
CA LYS A 59 -1.17 -3.58 6.05
C LYS A 59 0.27 -3.09 5.98
N TYR A 60 0.67 -2.32 6.98
CA TYR A 60 2.03 -1.83 7.11
C TYR A 60 2.66 -2.35 8.38
N GLU A 61 3.99 -2.45 8.40
CA GLU A 61 4.74 -2.89 9.56
C GLU A 61 5.67 -1.77 10.03
N ASN A 62 6.08 -1.85 11.27
CA ASN A 62 7.06 -0.93 11.83
C ASN A 62 6.63 0.53 11.75
N ILE A 63 5.36 0.77 12.05
CA ILE A 63 4.78 2.10 11.99
C ILE A 63 5.30 2.94 13.16
N PRO A 64 5.85 4.13 12.88
CA PRO A 64 6.35 5.00 13.96
C PRO A 64 5.22 5.44 14.89
N ASP A 65 5.55 5.62 16.15
CA ASP A 65 4.57 5.98 17.19
C ASP A 65 3.86 7.28 16.87
N ASP A 66 4.55 8.24 16.31
CA ASP A 66 3.99 9.59 16.09
C ASP A 66 2.93 9.60 14.98
N ILE A 67 2.85 8.55 14.18
CA ILE A 67 1.81 8.48 13.16
C ILE A 67 0.89 7.28 13.33
N PHE A 68 1.11 6.53 14.40
CA PHE A 68 0.36 5.31 14.63
C PHE A 68 -1.16 5.56 14.68
N SER A 69 -1.56 6.71 15.20
CA SER A 69 -2.98 7.02 15.34
C SER A 69 -3.69 7.23 14.00
N TYR A 70 -2.94 7.46 12.94
CA TYR A 70 -3.54 7.62 11.61
C TYR A 70 -3.88 6.29 10.96
N PHE A 71 -3.40 5.18 11.54
CA PHE A 71 -3.69 3.88 10.96
C PHE A 71 -4.97 3.34 11.58
N SER A 72 -5.73 2.73 10.74
CA SER A 72 -7.09 2.39 11.09
C SER A 72 -7.20 1.04 11.75
N ASP A 73 -8.16 0.95 12.62
CA ASP A 73 -8.64 -0.32 13.11
C ASP A 73 -10.00 -0.59 12.47
N ILE A 74 -10.11 -0.24 11.21
CA ILE A 74 -11.39 -0.33 10.51
C ILE A 74 -12.01 -1.70 10.59
N LEU A 75 -11.20 -2.71 10.79
CA LEU A 75 -11.70 -4.06 10.89
C LEU A 75 -11.78 -4.56 12.32
N LYS A 76 -11.63 -3.67 13.30
CA LYS A 76 -11.56 -4.13 14.68
C LYS A 76 -12.81 -4.88 15.13
N ASN A 77 -13.94 -4.58 14.56
CA ASN A 77 -15.15 -5.29 14.92
C ASN A 77 -15.18 -6.72 14.42
N ASN A 78 -14.29 -7.05 13.51
CA ASN A 78 -14.18 -8.38 12.92
C ASN A 78 -13.02 -9.18 13.47
N TYR A 79 -12.25 -8.56 14.38
CA TYR A 79 -11.04 -9.18 14.91
C TYR A 79 -11.05 -9.12 16.42
N LYS A 80 -10.33 -10.03 17.04
CA LYS A 80 -10.27 -10.12 18.48
C LYS A 80 -9.17 -9.26 19.08
N TYR A 81 -8.32 -8.69 18.26
CA TYR A 81 -7.17 -7.95 18.76
C TYR A 81 -7.05 -6.64 18.01
N ASP A 82 -6.24 -5.77 18.55
CA ASP A 82 -5.99 -4.47 17.97
C ASP A 82 -5.11 -4.63 16.74
N ILE A 83 -5.57 -4.11 15.62
CA ILE A 83 -4.84 -4.24 14.38
C ILE A 83 -4.61 -2.89 13.73
N ARG A 84 -4.13 -1.95 14.50
CA ARG A 84 -3.89 -0.60 14.00
C ARG A 84 -2.71 -0.51 13.09
N CYS A 85 -2.66 -1.35 12.09
CA CYS A 85 -1.62 -1.31 11.08
C CYS A 85 -2.24 -1.26 9.69
N LEU A 86 -3.55 -1.03 9.61
CA LEU A 86 -4.25 -1.08 8.34
C LEU A 86 -4.60 0.31 7.86
N ARG A 87 -4.59 0.48 6.54
CA ARG A 87 -5.02 1.71 5.95
C ARG A 87 -5.78 1.40 4.66
N ALA A 88 -6.93 2.04 4.50
CA ALA A 88 -7.75 1.84 3.31
C ALA A 88 -7.26 2.74 2.17
N MET A 89 -7.17 2.20 0.98
CA MET A 89 -6.63 2.90 -0.18
C MET A 89 -7.53 2.75 -1.38
N ASP A 90 -7.54 3.79 -2.20
CA ASP A 90 -8.15 3.77 -3.51
C ASP A 90 -7.17 3.11 -4.48
N ARG A 91 -7.70 2.58 -5.58
CA ARG A 91 -6.87 1.94 -6.59
C ARG A 91 -5.80 2.89 -7.14
N ILE A 92 -6.14 4.16 -7.34
CA ILE A 92 -5.19 5.08 -7.91
C ILE A 92 -4.05 5.44 -6.96
N GLU A 93 -4.22 5.21 -5.67
CA GLU A 93 -3.16 5.44 -4.71
C GLU A 93 -2.11 4.35 -4.74
N ILE A 94 -2.42 3.19 -5.33
CA ILE A 94 -1.45 2.10 -5.47
C ILE A 94 -0.69 2.33 -6.76
N ILE A 95 0.57 2.75 -6.64
CA ILE A 95 1.36 3.10 -7.82
C ILE A 95 2.21 1.94 -8.34
N HIS A 96 2.55 1.00 -7.49
CA HIS A 96 3.26 -0.21 -7.90
C HIS A 96 2.75 -1.38 -7.07
N PHE A 97 2.68 -2.55 -7.68
CA PHE A 97 2.34 -3.76 -6.93
C PHE A 97 3.04 -4.96 -7.55
N SER A 98 3.33 -5.95 -6.73
CA SER A 98 4.01 -7.17 -7.16
C SER A 98 3.80 -8.27 -6.15
N LYS A 99 3.87 -9.49 -6.59
CA LYS A 99 3.84 -10.63 -5.68
C LYS A 99 5.16 -10.79 -4.94
N ASN A 100 6.22 -10.16 -5.44
CA ASN A 100 7.53 -10.23 -4.83
C ASN A 100 7.89 -8.89 -4.23
N LYS A 101 8.11 -8.87 -2.91
CA LYS A 101 8.47 -7.67 -2.21
C LYS A 101 9.76 -7.06 -2.75
N GLU A 102 10.69 -7.92 -3.19
CA GLU A 102 11.98 -7.47 -3.67
C GLU A 102 11.88 -6.57 -4.89
N ASP A 103 10.89 -6.80 -5.74
CA ASP A 103 10.67 -5.95 -6.90
C ASP A 103 10.43 -4.52 -6.47
N LEU A 104 9.67 -4.35 -5.41
CA LEU A 104 9.32 -3.03 -4.92
C LEU A 104 10.46 -2.40 -4.14
N GLU A 105 11.24 -3.21 -3.46
CA GLU A 105 12.42 -2.70 -2.75
C GLU A 105 13.40 -2.09 -3.74
N THR A 106 13.53 -2.70 -4.90
CA THR A 106 14.39 -2.17 -5.95
C THR A 106 13.89 -0.80 -6.40
N ILE A 107 12.59 -0.65 -6.56
CA ILE A 107 12.01 0.62 -6.97
C ILE A 107 12.25 1.71 -5.92
N LEU A 108 12.04 1.40 -4.65
CA LEU A 108 12.26 2.37 -3.59
C LEU A 108 13.72 2.79 -3.52
N ASN A 109 14.62 1.85 -3.67
CA ASN A 109 16.05 2.16 -3.62
C ASN A 109 16.47 3.03 -4.79
N ALA A 110 15.94 2.76 -5.96
CA ALA A 110 16.25 3.59 -7.12
C ALA A 110 15.77 5.01 -6.90
N ASN A 111 14.60 5.18 -6.33
CA ASN A 111 14.05 6.51 -6.07
C ASN A 111 14.91 7.29 -5.10
N LYS A 112 15.47 6.62 -4.10
CA LYS A 112 16.33 7.28 -3.14
C LYS A 112 17.59 7.85 -3.79
N TYR A 113 18.12 7.12 -4.75
CA TYR A 113 19.35 7.54 -5.39
C TYR A 113 19.13 8.52 -6.53
N ASN A 114 17.93 8.71 -6.93
CA ASN A 114 17.61 9.63 -8.00
C ASN A 114 17.16 11.00 -7.50
N LEU A 115 17.28 11.23 -6.24
CA LEU A 115 16.99 12.53 -5.69
C LEU A 115 18.17 13.47 -5.85
#